data_d7bd7f5081a0b99978215f00725d81b8
#
_entry.id   d7bd7f5081a0b99978215f00725d81b8
#
_cell.length_a   1.000
_cell.length_b   1.000
_cell.length_c   1.000
_cell.angle_alpha   90.00
_cell.angle_beta   90.00
_cell.angle_gamma   90.00
#
_symmetry.space_group_name_H-M   'P 1'
#
loop_
_entity.id
_entity.type
_entity.pdbx_description
1 polymer ?
#
loop_
_entity_poly.entity_id
_entity_poly.type
_entity_poly.pdbx_seq_one_letter_code
_entity_poly.pdbx_strand_id
1 'polypeptide(L)'
;MVALLFYILVPIVSALLIGLFCLLKFWKFKGSEKLHNVTTKILKVLVVIYCSIMLLSILLPDSFNLCLSKEKLGSGIMQGHAVLRWFSMACFSVLPIAVFFKNRAVRNVAITFCVAVTIAQIACFAQYLDCFTSAAGKGLNSLPVSEGFRAFLINPAFRAVWFAIIIVLQLTIPIILAINENHLFKYNDKIEWRNYFIALPLIILASIPVYVPQYLFGQTDVILSAYSWLHFLWIFLLFGTLAALYFGFRKQSSEVKMVVLFVLALSLLMQYNQMFGAISLNIKRLPLQLCNLGAYLITLSLITKNKKIFNFTVIINVVGVLFAIAKPDLEGEGFFYYYNMHFIFEHSNVLIVPILALLFGIFPRLDKFALRDCLIGFTIYFLSVFALGTMFNAIASATGKGIYEANFLFMFLPDVAIKMIPFTKALFDINFKIGYATFYPVLQLIVYAIFILVCVLLYYCFRLIYLIKDKIVLKRAALAQSENIQSENNLIENDGASGENNEEQSSEVEGEK
;
A
#
# COMPACT_ATOMS: atom_id res chain seq x y z
N MET A 1 2.75 -5.28 -38.42
CA MET A 1 4.02 -4.56 -38.69
C MET A 1 4.54 -3.82 -37.46
N VAL A 2 3.76 -2.94 -36.81
CA VAL A 2 4.22 -2.18 -35.62
C VAL A 2 4.60 -3.10 -34.44
N ALA A 3 3.77 -4.11 -34.12
CA ALA A 3 4.10 -5.06 -33.05
C ALA A 3 5.40 -5.85 -33.33
N LEU A 4 5.63 -6.27 -34.59
CA LEU A 4 6.85 -6.95 -35.00
C LEU A 4 8.10 -6.07 -34.81
N LEU A 5 7.98 -4.77 -35.06
CA LEU A 5 9.05 -3.82 -34.84
C LEU A 5 9.45 -3.76 -33.35
N PHE A 6 8.48 -3.79 -32.43
CA PHE A 6 8.74 -3.79 -30.99
C PHE A 6 9.33 -5.12 -30.50
N TYR A 7 8.95 -6.26 -31.08
CA TYR A 7 9.57 -7.56 -30.78
C TYR A 7 11.08 -7.58 -31.06
N ILE A 8 11.54 -6.75 -32.00
CA ILE A 8 12.94 -6.65 -32.37
C ILE A 8 13.63 -5.52 -31.61
N LEU A 9 13.02 -4.33 -31.58
CA LEU A 9 13.63 -3.12 -31.00
C LEU A 9 13.84 -3.24 -29.48
N VAL A 10 12.87 -3.76 -28.73
CA VAL A 10 12.97 -3.82 -27.28
C VAL A 10 14.11 -4.72 -26.83
N PRO A 11 14.29 -5.96 -27.32
CA PRO A 11 15.46 -6.77 -27.03
C PRO A 11 16.78 -6.12 -27.40
N ILE A 12 16.85 -5.48 -28.58
CA ILE A 12 18.10 -4.81 -29.05
C ILE A 12 18.44 -3.64 -28.13
N VAL A 13 17.52 -2.72 -27.85
CA VAL A 13 17.76 -1.59 -26.95
C VAL A 13 18.15 -2.06 -25.56
N SER A 14 17.50 -3.10 -25.06
CA SER A 14 17.81 -3.69 -23.76
C SER A 14 19.20 -4.29 -23.73
N ALA A 15 19.60 -5.02 -24.78
CA ALA A 15 20.93 -5.59 -24.90
C ALA A 15 22.01 -4.50 -24.96
N LEU A 16 21.75 -3.41 -25.69
CA LEU A 16 22.66 -2.25 -25.75
C LEU A 16 22.81 -1.57 -24.39
N LEU A 17 21.73 -1.38 -23.63
CA LEU A 17 21.76 -0.80 -22.28
C LEU A 17 22.53 -1.68 -21.31
N ILE A 18 22.30 -2.98 -21.34
CA ILE A 18 23.04 -3.94 -20.50
C ILE A 18 24.50 -3.98 -20.89
N GLY A 19 24.81 -4.01 -22.20
CA GLY A 19 26.17 -3.97 -22.72
C GLY A 19 26.91 -2.70 -22.29
N LEU A 20 26.29 -1.53 -22.42
CA LEU A 20 26.83 -0.26 -21.94
C LEU A 20 27.09 -0.28 -20.44
N PHE A 21 26.15 -0.80 -19.64
CA PHE A 21 26.34 -0.95 -18.21
C PHE A 21 27.54 -1.85 -17.88
N CYS A 22 27.67 -2.99 -18.54
CA CYS A 22 28.81 -3.91 -18.36
C CYS A 22 30.13 -3.24 -18.71
N LEU A 23 30.18 -2.51 -19.84
CA LEU A 23 31.39 -1.79 -20.25
C LEU A 23 31.79 -0.71 -19.24
N LEU A 24 30.84 0.11 -18.77
CA LEU A 24 31.12 1.13 -17.78
C LEU A 24 31.62 0.54 -16.45
N LYS A 25 31.09 -0.59 -16.03
CA LYS A 25 31.55 -1.29 -14.83
C LYS A 25 32.89 -1.97 -15.03
N PHE A 26 33.12 -2.61 -16.18
CA PHE A 26 34.40 -3.21 -16.53
C PHE A 26 35.54 -2.18 -16.50
N TRP A 27 35.35 -1.00 -17.07
CA TRP A 27 36.31 0.09 -17.03
C TRP A 27 36.41 0.80 -15.67
N LYS A 28 35.71 0.32 -14.63
CA LYS A 28 35.72 0.91 -13.30
C LYS A 28 35.43 2.42 -13.35
N PHE A 29 34.46 2.79 -14.19
CA PHE A 29 34.08 4.18 -14.39
C PHE A 29 33.75 4.85 -13.06
N LYS A 30 34.50 5.90 -12.71
CA LYS A 30 34.23 6.78 -11.58
C LYS A 30 33.74 8.11 -12.14
N GLY A 31 32.44 8.37 -11.99
CA GLY A 31 31.87 9.64 -12.40
C GLY A 31 32.37 10.81 -11.54
N SER A 32 32.46 11.99 -12.14
CA SER A 32 32.69 13.22 -11.38
C SER A 32 31.47 13.55 -10.49
N GLU A 33 31.65 14.36 -9.47
CA GLU A 33 30.56 14.84 -8.62
C GLU A 33 29.44 15.51 -9.44
N LYS A 34 29.82 16.26 -10.49
CA LYS A 34 28.88 16.86 -11.44
C LYS A 34 28.01 15.80 -12.12
N LEU A 35 28.62 14.70 -12.55
CA LEU A 35 27.89 13.58 -13.17
C LEU A 35 26.95 12.91 -12.18
N HIS A 36 27.39 12.70 -10.94
CA HIS A 36 26.56 12.16 -9.88
C HIS A 36 25.30 13.02 -9.62
N ASN A 37 25.48 14.35 -9.56
CA ASN A 37 24.37 15.26 -9.36
C ASN A 37 23.40 15.28 -10.55
N VAL A 38 23.90 15.21 -11.78
CA VAL A 38 23.07 15.15 -12.99
C VAL A 38 22.30 13.82 -13.05
N THR A 39 22.97 12.69 -12.86
CA THR A 39 22.32 11.36 -12.88
C THR A 39 21.28 11.21 -11.77
N THR A 40 21.50 11.80 -10.60
CA THR A 40 20.51 11.81 -9.52
C THR A 40 19.25 12.59 -9.90
N LYS A 41 19.38 13.73 -10.59
CA LYS A 41 18.22 14.48 -11.11
C LYS A 41 17.48 13.70 -12.18
N ILE A 42 18.21 13.10 -13.12
CA ILE A 42 17.64 12.25 -14.18
C ILE A 42 16.87 11.08 -13.57
N LEU A 43 17.44 10.36 -12.58
CA LEU A 43 16.77 9.25 -11.89
C LEU A 43 15.43 9.66 -11.28
N LYS A 44 15.38 10.81 -10.60
CA LYS A 44 14.14 11.33 -10.02
C LYS A 44 13.07 11.58 -11.09
N VAL A 45 13.45 12.17 -12.22
CA VAL A 45 12.52 12.41 -13.33
C VAL A 45 12.04 11.09 -13.94
N LEU A 46 12.95 10.15 -14.24
CA LEU A 46 12.59 8.87 -14.83
C LEU A 46 11.66 8.06 -13.92
N VAL A 47 11.90 8.07 -12.61
CA VAL A 47 11.04 7.38 -11.64
C VAL A 47 9.65 8.03 -11.56
N VAL A 48 9.55 9.34 -11.61
CA VAL A 48 8.24 10.02 -11.64
C VAL A 48 7.48 9.64 -12.92
N ILE A 49 8.15 9.65 -14.08
CA ILE A 49 7.56 9.20 -15.34
C ILE A 49 7.12 7.75 -15.25
N TYR A 50 7.98 6.86 -14.74
CA TYR A 50 7.66 5.44 -14.56
C TYR A 50 6.43 5.24 -13.66
N CYS A 51 6.39 5.89 -12.49
CA CYS A 51 5.25 5.82 -11.58
C CYS A 51 3.96 6.35 -12.22
N SER A 52 4.05 7.46 -12.96
CA SER A 52 2.90 8.03 -13.66
C SER A 52 2.34 7.08 -14.73
N ILE A 53 3.22 6.47 -15.53
CA ILE A 53 2.84 5.50 -16.55
C ILE A 53 2.22 4.25 -15.90
N MET A 54 2.81 3.75 -14.82
CA MET A 54 2.27 2.60 -14.09
C MET A 54 0.89 2.89 -13.47
N LEU A 55 0.67 4.07 -12.92
CA LEU A 55 -0.63 4.48 -12.39
C LEU A 55 -1.66 4.70 -13.50
N LEU A 56 -1.27 5.31 -14.62
CA LEU A 56 -2.13 5.47 -15.79
C LEU A 56 -2.46 4.15 -16.48
N SER A 57 -1.72 3.08 -16.22
CA SER A 57 -2.04 1.73 -16.73
C SER A 57 -3.40 1.20 -16.26
N ILE A 58 -4.03 1.84 -15.26
CA ILE A 58 -5.42 1.62 -14.88
C ILE A 58 -6.38 1.79 -16.07
N LEU A 59 -6.05 2.66 -17.02
CA LEU A 59 -6.83 2.88 -18.25
C LEU A 59 -6.62 1.78 -19.30
N LEU A 60 -5.68 0.88 -19.07
CA LEU A 60 -5.27 -0.15 -20.02
C LEU A 60 -5.40 -1.54 -19.40
N PRO A 61 -6.63 -2.05 -19.19
CA PRO A 61 -6.84 -3.38 -18.66
C PRO A 61 -6.10 -4.41 -19.52
N ASP A 62 -5.33 -5.26 -18.87
CA ASP A 62 -4.60 -6.34 -19.52
C ASP A 62 -5.36 -7.69 -19.44
N SER A 63 -4.88 -8.70 -20.15
CA SER A 63 -5.51 -10.00 -20.18
C SER A 63 -5.50 -10.74 -18.85
N PHE A 64 -4.53 -10.45 -17.98
CA PHE A 64 -4.51 -11.01 -16.61
C PHE A 64 -5.71 -10.53 -15.82
N ASN A 65 -6.12 -9.28 -16.03
CA ASN A 65 -7.27 -8.70 -15.38
C ASN A 65 -8.60 -9.22 -15.98
N LEU A 66 -8.62 -9.57 -17.26
CA LEU A 66 -9.82 -10.00 -17.98
C LEU A 66 -9.98 -11.51 -18.04
N CYS A 67 -8.91 -12.29 -17.92
CA CYS A 67 -8.94 -13.77 -17.88
C CYS A 67 -9.26 -14.33 -16.48
N LEU A 68 -9.93 -13.58 -15.63
CA LEU A 68 -10.41 -14.04 -14.33
C LEU A 68 -11.59 -15.01 -14.42
N SER A 69 -11.98 -15.44 -15.65
CA SER A 69 -13.01 -16.47 -15.85
C SER A 69 -12.49 -17.84 -15.43
N LYS A 70 -13.36 -18.61 -14.79
CA LYS A 70 -13.11 -19.94 -14.20
C LYS A 70 -12.44 -20.96 -15.14
N GLU A 71 -12.60 -20.78 -16.45
CA GLU A 71 -12.25 -21.77 -17.46
C GLU A 71 -10.78 -21.76 -17.91
N LYS A 72 -9.98 -20.73 -17.59
CA LYS A 72 -8.62 -20.55 -18.10
C LYS A 72 -7.50 -20.65 -17.08
N LEU A 73 -7.78 -21.00 -15.84
CA LEU A 73 -6.85 -21.00 -14.72
C LEU A 73 -5.84 -22.16 -14.68
N GLY A 74 -5.85 -23.06 -15.65
CA GLY A 74 -5.15 -24.35 -15.55
C GLY A 74 -3.82 -24.48 -16.29
N SER A 75 -3.35 -23.51 -17.09
CA SER A 75 -2.12 -23.70 -17.84
C SER A 75 -0.89 -23.20 -17.07
N GLY A 76 0.17 -24.00 -16.98
CA GLY A 76 1.44 -23.62 -16.34
C GLY A 76 2.05 -22.34 -16.93
N ILE A 77 1.82 -22.04 -18.20
CA ILE A 77 2.24 -20.82 -18.88
C ILE A 77 1.55 -19.59 -18.25
N MET A 78 0.24 -19.67 -18.02
CA MET A 78 -0.51 -18.55 -17.41
C MET A 78 -0.08 -18.34 -15.94
N GLN A 79 0.20 -19.41 -15.21
CA GLN A 79 0.75 -19.30 -13.85
C GLN A 79 2.13 -18.61 -13.86
N GLY A 80 3.01 -18.97 -14.80
CA GLY A 80 4.31 -18.32 -14.97
C GLY A 80 4.18 -16.81 -15.27
N HIS A 81 3.27 -16.44 -16.17
CA HIS A 81 2.98 -15.04 -16.48
C HIS A 81 2.38 -14.29 -15.28
N ALA A 82 1.53 -14.92 -14.46
CA ALA A 82 1.00 -14.32 -13.24
C ALA A 82 2.11 -14.02 -12.22
N VAL A 83 3.07 -14.93 -12.05
CA VAL A 83 4.25 -14.70 -11.19
C VAL A 83 5.12 -13.57 -11.75
N LEU A 84 5.36 -13.55 -13.06
CA LEU A 84 6.13 -12.48 -13.70
C LEU A 84 5.44 -11.12 -13.54
N ARG A 85 4.12 -11.09 -13.62
CA ARG A 85 3.32 -9.89 -13.36
C ARG A 85 3.45 -9.44 -11.89
N TRP A 86 3.38 -10.37 -10.95
CA TRP A 86 3.64 -10.10 -9.53
C TRP A 86 5.00 -9.42 -9.32
N PHE A 87 6.05 -9.99 -9.88
CA PHE A 87 7.40 -9.43 -9.74
C PHE A 87 7.53 -8.05 -10.40
N SER A 88 6.84 -7.82 -11.53
CA SER A 88 6.76 -6.50 -12.15
C SER A 88 6.08 -5.46 -11.23
N MET A 89 5.08 -5.87 -10.45
CA MET A 89 4.45 -4.98 -9.47
C MET A 89 5.36 -4.68 -8.28
N ALA A 90 6.17 -5.65 -7.85
CA ALA A 90 7.20 -5.39 -6.84
C ALA A 90 8.22 -4.35 -7.32
N CYS A 91 8.56 -4.32 -8.61
CA CYS A 91 9.42 -3.28 -9.20
C CYS A 91 8.81 -1.87 -9.05
N PHE A 92 7.48 -1.72 -9.15
CA PHE A 92 6.80 -0.44 -8.94
C PHE A 92 7.01 0.10 -7.52
N SER A 93 7.00 -0.76 -6.52
CA SER A 93 7.25 -0.35 -5.12
C SER A 93 8.72 -0.03 -4.87
N VAL A 94 9.63 -0.83 -5.44
CA VAL A 94 11.06 -0.75 -5.16
C VAL A 94 11.74 0.45 -5.81
N LEU A 95 11.47 0.70 -7.09
CA LEU A 95 12.22 1.70 -7.88
C LEU A 95 12.10 3.13 -7.30
N PRO A 96 10.91 3.64 -6.96
CA PRO A 96 10.82 4.96 -6.35
C PRO A 96 11.49 5.03 -4.98
N ILE A 97 11.38 3.97 -4.17
CA ILE A 97 12.03 3.95 -2.86
C ILE A 97 13.56 3.94 -3.01
N ALA A 98 14.10 3.15 -3.93
CA ALA A 98 15.54 3.10 -4.19
C ALA A 98 16.13 4.43 -4.65
N VAL A 99 15.35 5.24 -5.37
CA VAL A 99 15.80 6.55 -5.89
C VAL A 99 15.64 7.65 -4.85
N PHE A 100 14.54 7.70 -4.12
CA PHE A 100 14.26 8.78 -3.16
C PHE A 100 14.87 8.55 -1.78
N PHE A 101 15.11 7.28 -1.39
CA PHE A 101 15.74 6.92 -0.11
C PHE A 101 17.15 6.37 -0.31
N LYS A 102 18.05 6.70 0.62
CA LYS A 102 19.44 6.22 0.57
C LYS A 102 19.61 4.80 1.16
N ASN A 103 18.53 4.04 1.29
CA ASN A 103 18.55 2.72 1.89
C ASN A 103 19.25 1.70 0.97
N ARG A 104 20.39 1.19 1.42
CA ARG A 104 21.27 0.35 0.62
C ARG A 104 20.65 -1.01 0.27
N ALA A 105 19.89 -1.61 1.20
CA ALA A 105 19.23 -2.90 0.94
C ALA A 105 18.22 -2.77 -0.20
N VAL A 106 17.38 -1.73 -0.19
CA VAL A 106 16.39 -1.48 -1.25
C VAL A 106 17.06 -1.15 -2.58
N ARG A 107 18.17 -0.39 -2.57
CA ARG A 107 18.94 -0.13 -3.80
C ARG A 107 19.54 -1.40 -4.39
N ASN A 108 20.09 -2.28 -3.56
CA ASN A 108 20.59 -3.58 -4.01
C ASN A 108 19.47 -4.45 -4.57
N VAL A 109 18.27 -4.44 -3.96
CA VAL A 109 17.07 -5.11 -4.52
C VAL A 109 16.69 -4.50 -5.85
N ALA A 110 16.65 -3.17 -5.99
CA ALA A 110 16.34 -2.51 -7.26
C ALA A 110 17.31 -2.91 -8.38
N ILE A 111 18.61 -2.92 -8.10
CA ILE A 111 19.63 -3.20 -9.11
C ILE A 111 19.66 -4.69 -9.51
N THR A 112 19.39 -5.61 -8.58
CA THR A 112 19.42 -7.05 -8.86
C THR A 112 18.07 -7.58 -9.31
N PHE A 113 17.06 -7.47 -8.46
CA PHE A 113 15.76 -8.05 -8.69
C PHE A 113 15.03 -7.39 -9.86
N CYS A 114 14.98 -6.05 -9.93
CA CYS A 114 14.26 -5.36 -11.02
C CYS A 114 14.93 -5.62 -12.38
N VAL A 115 16.26 -5.70 -12.44
CA VAL A 115 16.97 -6.07 -13.68
C VAL A 115 16.66 -7.51 -14.08
N ALA A 116 16.68 -8.46 -13.13
CA ALA A 116 16.36 -9.86 -13.40
C ALA A 116 14.92 -10.04 -13.89
N VAL A 117 13.96 -9.38 -13.25
CA VAL A 117 12.55 -9.38 -13.67
C VAL A 117 12.40 -8.79 -15.08
N THR A 118 13.08 -7.69 -15.36
CA THR A 118 13.00 -7.04 -16.67
C THR A 118 13.61 -7.93 -17.76
N ILE A 119 14.73 -8.60 -17.49
CA ILE A 119 15.33 -9.58 -18.42
C ILE A 119 14.35 -10.73 -18.70
N ALA A 120 13.67 -11.25 -17.66
CA ALA A 120 12.66 -12.29 -17.83
C ALA A 120 11.47 -11.79 -18.68
N GLN A 121 11.01 -10.56 -18.47
CA GLN A 121 9.95 -9.94 -19.29
C GLN A 121 10.40 -9.76 -20.75
N ILE A 122 11.65 -9.42 -21.00
CA ILE A 122 12.21 -9.31 -22.37
C ILE A 122 12.32 -10.69 -23.02
N ALA A 123 12.77 -11.71 -22.30
CA ALA A 123 12.88 -13.07 -22.82
C ALA A 123 11.52 -13.66 -23.22
N CYS A 124 10.46 -13.32 -22.47
CA CYS A 124 9.08 -13.73 -22.75
C CYS A 124 8.27 -12.61 -23.46
N PHE A 125 8.93 -11.61 -24.05
CA PHE A 125 8.29 -10.36 -24.50
C PHE A 125 7.11 -10.58 -25.43
N ALA A 126 7.23 -11.45 -26.42
CA ALA A 126 6.18 -11.74 -27.37
C ALA A 126 4.91 -12.28 -26.68
N GLN A 127 5.08 -13.33 -25.88
CA GLN A 127 3.97 -13.99 -25.17
C GLN A 127 3.34 -13.06 -24.13
N TYR A 128 4.18 -12.31 -23.40
CA TYR A 128 3.73 -11.36 -22.40
C TYR A 128 2.99 -10.18 -23.04
N LEU A 129 3.46 -9.69 -24.18
CA LEU A 129 2.80 -8.65 -24.94
C LEU A 129 1.45 -9.14 -25.48
N ASP A 130 1.36 -10.36 -25.99
CA ASP A 130 0.10 -10.95 -26.44
C ASP A 130 -0.91 -11.05 -25.30
N CYS A 131 -0.47 -11.47 -24.11
CA CYS A 131 -1.31 -11.42 -22.91
C CYS A 131 -1.75 -10.00 -22.56
N PHE A 132 -0.90 -8.99 -22.72
CA PHE A 132 -1.20 -7.60 -22.43
C PHE A 132 -2.14 -6.97 -23.46
N THR A 133 -2.13 -7.41 -24.73
CA THR A 133 -2.89 -6.83 -25.83
C THR A 133 -4.17 -7.58 -26.18
N SER A 134 -4.19 -8.91 -26.02
CA SER A 134 -5.25 -9.78 -26.58
C SER A 134 -6.64 -9.57 -25.98
N ALA A 135 -6.73 -9.11 -24.74
CA ALA A 135 -8.00 -8.92 -24.06
C ALA A 135 -8.51 -7.47 -24.07
N ALA A 136 -7.86 -6.62 -24.86
CA ALA A 136 -8.09 -5.18 -24.89
C ALA A 136 -9.53 -4.72 -25.13
N GLY A 137 -10.33 -5.52 -25.84
CA GLY A 137 -11.69 -5.10 -26.21
C GLY A 137 -12.76 -5.32 -25.13
N LYS A 138 -12.61 -6.34 -24.27
CA LYS A 138 -13.72 -6.80 -23.43
C LYS A 138 -14.01 -5.90 -22.21
N GLY A 139 -12.97 -5.34 -21.57
CA GLY A 139 -13.14 -4.52 -20.37
C GLY A 139 -13.45 -3.04 -20.63
N LEU A 140 -13.20 -2.55 -21.85
CA LEU A 140 -13.38 -1.14 -22.22
C LEU A 140 -14.76 -0.82 -22.80
N ASN A 141 -15.58 -1.82 -23.09
CA ASN A 141 -16.92 -1.62 -23.66
C ASN A 141 -17.88 -0.87 -22.73
N SER A 142 -17.62 -0.88 -21.43
CA SER A 142 -18.39 -0.15 -20.42
C SER A 142 -17.86 1.24 -20.07
N LEU A 143 -16.73 1.67 -20.67
CA LEU A 143 -16.21 3.02 -20.41
C LEU A 143 -17.15 4.10 -20.97
N PRO A 144 -17.49 5.11 -20.17
CA PRO A 144 -18.26 6.27 -20.62
C PRO A 144 -17.37 7.25 -21.41
N VAL A 145 -16.68 6.75 -22.42
CA VAL A 145 -15.77 7.55 -23.26
C VAL A 145 -16.20 7.44 -24.72
N SER A 146 -15.75 8.38 -25.54
CA SER A 146 -16.02 8.36 -26.97
C SER A 146 -15.49 7.09 -27.63
N GLU A 147 -16.13 6.63 -28.70
CA GLU A 147 -15.69 5.45 -29.46
C GLU A 147 -14.28 5.61 -30.00
N GLY A 148 -13.91 6.80 -30.47
CA GLY A 148 -12.56 7.08 -30.95
C GLY A 148 -11.50 6.94 -29.86
N PHE A 149 -11.75 7.45 -28.64
CA PHE A 149 -10.83 7.27 -27.51
C PHE A 149 -10.74 5.81 -27.07
N ARG A 150 -11.86 5.08 -27.08
CA ARG A 150 -11.88 3.63 -26.82
C ARG A 150 -11.03 2.89 -27.85
N ALA A 151 -11.25 3.15 -29.16
CA ALA A 151 -10.48 2.56 -30.24
C ALA A 151 -8.98 2.82 -30.11
N PHE A 152 -8.59 4.02 -29.67
CA PHE A 152 -7.19 4.36 -29.36
C PHE A 152 -6.64 3.50 -28.21
N LEU A 153 -7.35 3.38 -27.09
CA LEU A 153 -6.89 2.61 -25.93
C LEU A 153 -6.75 1.10 -26.20
N ILE A 154 -7.58 0.54 -27.09
CA ILE A 154 -7.50 -0.89 -27.48
C ILE A 154 -6.52 -1.16 -28.62
N ASN A 155 -5.96 -0.12 -29.23
CA ASN A 155 -5.04 -0.28 -30.34
C ASN A 155 -3.80 -1.09 -29.93
N PRO A 156 -3.54 -2.25 -30.58
CA PRO A 156 -2.42 -3.11 -30.22
C PRO A 156 -1.05 -2.40 -30.32
N ALA A 157 -0.88 -1.52 -31.31
CA ALA A 157 0.35 -0.75 -31.48
C ALA A 157 0.57 0.21 -30.30
N PHE A 158 -0.46 0.96 -29.89
CA PHE A 158 -0.40 1.84 -28.73
C PHE A 158 -0.04 1.06 -27.45
N ARG A 159 -0.67 -0.08 -27.23
CA ARG A 159 -0.39 -0.94 -26.07
C ARG A 159 1.01 -1.53 -26.09
N ALA A 160 1.50 -1.92 -27.26
CA ALA A 160 2.88 -2.39 -27.42
C ALA A 160 3.89 -1.29 -27.08
N VAL A 161 3.67 -0.06 -27.55
CA VAL A 161 4.48 1.11 -27.20
C VAL A 161 4.46 1.36 -25.70
N TRP A 162 3.27 1.38 -25.10
CA TRP A 162 3.09 1.60 -23.67
C TRP A 162 3.88 0.58 -22.83
N PHE A 163 3.73 -0.70 -23.18
CA PHE A 163 4.43 -1.77 -22.50
C PHE A 163 5.96 -1.70 -22.69
N ALA A 164 6.41 -1.39 -23.91
CA ALA A 164 7.83 -1.19 -24.21
C ALA A 164 8.45 -0.06 -23.38
N ILE A 165 7.75 1.07 -23.20
CA ILE A 165 8.19 2.18 -22.36
C ILE A 165 8.36 1.73 -20.91
N ILE A 166 7.40 0.97 -20.37
CA ILE A 166 7.50 0.40 -19.01
C ILE A 166 8.76 -0.45 -18.88
N ILE A 167 9.00 -1.39 -19.80
CA ILE A 167 10.17 -2.29 -19.80
C ILE A 167 11.48 -1.48 -19.86
N VAL A 168 11.57 -0.52 -20.78
CA VAL A 168 12.77 0.32 -20.94
C VAL A 168 13.06 1.14 -19.69
N LEU A 169 12.04 1.74 -19.08
CA LEU A 169 12.21 2.50 -17.84
C LEU A 169 12.59 1.59 -16.66
N GLN A 170 11.93 0.43 -16.55
CA GLN A 170 12.20 -0.56 -15.50
C GLN A 170 13.62 -1.14 -15.57
N LEU A 171 14.24 -1.16 -16.76
CA LEU A 171 15.63 -1.53 -16.96
C LEU A 171 16.59 -0.34 -16.76
N THR A 172 16.27 0.81 -17.32
CA THR A 172 17.16 1.98 -17.36
C THR A 172 17.37 2.58 -15.96
N ILE A 173 16.32 2.65 -15.14
CA ILE A 173 16.40 3.22 -13.78
C ILE A 173 17.41 2.47 -12.91
N PRO A 174 17.34 1.13 -12.74
CA PRO A 174 18.34 0.40 -11.94
C PRO A 174 19.74 0.42 -12.53
N ILE A 175 19.90 0.47 -13.87
CA ILE A 175 21.20 0.62 -14.51
C ILE A 175 21.84 1.96 -14.15
N ILE A 176 21.12 3.05 -14.29
CA ILE A 176 21.62 4.40 -13.92
C ILE A 176 21.88 4.45 -12.41
N LEU A 177 21.01 3.86 -11.60
CA LEU A 177 21.23 3.76 -10.15
C LEU A 177 22.53 3.03 -9.83
N ALA A 178 22.81 1.92 -10.49
CA ALA A 178 24.05 1.16 -10.32
C ALA A 178 25.30 1.91 -10.80
N ILE A 179 25.19 2.75 -11.82
CA ILE A 179 26.29 3.63 -12.27
C ILE A 179 26.53 4.74 -11.24
N ASN A 180 25.47 5.28 -10.68
CA ASN A 180 25.51 6.34 -9.68
C ASN A 180 26.08 5.85 -8.31
N GLU A 181 25.90 4.56 -8.00
CA GLU A 181 26.43 3.92 -6.80
C GLU A 181 27.80 3.27 -7.10
N ASN A 182 28.87 3.77 -6.47
CA ASN A 182 30.21 3.25 -6.71
C ASN A 182 30.41 1.79 -6.26
N HIS A 183 29.56 1.28 -5.38
CA HIS A 183 29.63 -0.08 -4.84
C HIS A 183 28.25 -0.72 -4.83
N LEU A 184 28.09 -1.82 -5.62
CA LEU A 184 26.87 -2.63 -5.64
C LEU A 184 26.68 -3.38 -4.32
N PHE A 185 27.58 -4.29 -4.00
CA PHE A 185 27.59 -5.05 -2.75
C PHE A 185 28.98 -5.00 -2.12
N LYS A 186 29.05 -4.86 -0.82
CA LYS A 186 30.24 -5.24 -0.07
C LYS A 186 30.12 -6.73 0.25
N TYR A 187 30.73 -7.57 -0.59
CA TYR A 187 30.64 -9.04 -0.49
C TYR A 187 31.00 -9.60 0.89
N ASN A 188 31.83 -8.91 1.66
CA ASN A 188 32.24 -9.34 3.00
C ASN A 188 31.36 -8.77 4.13
N ASP A 189 30.32 -8.00 3.82
CA ASP A 189 29.45 -7.43 4.84
C ASP A 189 28.21 -8.31 5.09
N LYS A 190 28.27 -9.13 6.15
CA LYS A 190 27.17 -10.01 6.56
C LYS A 190 25.88 -9.26 6.89
N ILE A 191 25.98 -8.02 7.39
CA ILE A 191 24.81 -7.20 7.74
C ILE A 191 24.09 -6.76 6.47
N GLU A 192 24.84 -6.39 5.42
CA GLU A 192 24.26 -5.99 4.14
C GLU A 192 23.49 -7.14 3.48
N TRP A 193 24.08 -8.34 3.46
CA TRP A 193 23.42 -9.55 2.96
C TRP A 193 22.15 -9.88 3.76
N ARG A 194 22.23 -9.85 5.08
CA ARG A 194 21.06 -10.07 5.94
C ARG A 194 19.93 -9.10 5.61
N ASN A 195 20.23 -7.81 5.51
CA ASN A 195 19.23 -6.78 5.22
C ASN A 195 18.64 -6.95 3.82
N TYR A 196 19.42 -7.35 2.84
CA TYR A 196 18.95 -7.68 1.50
C TYR A 196 17.97 -8.87 1.52
N PHE A 197 18.33 -9.97 2.18
CA PHE A 197 17.49 -11.16 2.27
C PHE A 197 16.24 -10.97 3.16
N ILE A 198 16.19 -9.94 3.97
CA ILE A 198 14.97 -9.52 4.66
C ILE A 198 14.11 -8.62 3.75
N ALA A 199 14.73 -7.66 3.07
CA ALA A 199 14.01 -6.69 2.24
C ALA A 199 13.35 -7.34 1.02
N LEU A 200 14.04 -8.24 0.32
CA LEU A 200 13.54 -8.87 -0.91
C LEU A 200 12.24 -9.65 -0.70
N PRO A 201 12.12 -10.60 0.25
CA PRO A 201 10.88 -11.31 0.49
C PRO A 201 9.74 -10.39 0.96
N LEU A 202 10.03 -9.41 1.83
CA LEU A 202 9.02 -8.48 2.31
C LEU A 202 8.43 -7.64 1.17
N ILE A 203 9.27 -7.15 0.25
CA ILE A 203 8.83 -6.40 -0.91
C ILE A 203 7.98 -7.27 -1.84
N ILE A 204 8.43 -8.50 -2.12
CA ILE A 204 7.72 -9.44 -2.98
C ILE A 204 6.35 -9.78 -2.39
N LEU A 205 6.29 -10.13 -1.10
CA LEU A 205 5.04 -10.48 -0.42
C LEU A 205 4.07 -9.28 -0.31
N ALA A 206 4.59 -8.09 0.02
CA ALA A 206 3.76 -6.89 0.10
C ALA A 206 3.15 -6.51 -1.26
N SER A 207 3.81 -6.86 -2.36
CA SER A 207 3.42 -6.47 -3.73
C SER A 207 2.61 -7.53 -4.47
N ILE A 208 2.10 -8.57 -3.79
CA ILE A 208 1.33 -9.64 -4.44
C ILE A 208 0.02 -9.09 -5.03
N PRO A 209 -0.20 -9.20 -6.35
CA PRO A 209 -1.44 -8.77 -6.97
C PRO A 209 -2.63 -9.64 -6.52
N VAL A 210 -3.78 -9.03 -6.36
CA VAL A 210 -4.98 -9.67 -5.81
C VAL A 210 -5.48 -10.88 -6.60
N TYR A 211 -5.17 -10.97 -7.89
CA TYR A 211 -5.55 -12.09 -8.76
C TYR A 211 -4.51 -13.23 -8.79
N VAL A 212 -3.28 -13.00 -8.35
CA VAL A 212 -2.22 -14.03 -8.38
C VAL A 212 -2.56 -15.23 -7.52
N PRO A 213 -3.12 -15.12 -6.31
CA PRO A 213 -3.54 -16.28 -5.54
C PRO A 213 -4.53 -17.17 -6.32
N GLN A 214 -5.50 -16.59 -7.02
CA GLN A 214 -6.45 -17.34 -7.85
C GLN A 214 -5.75 -18.07 -9.01
N TYR A 215 -4.75 -17.47 -9.65
CA TYR A 215 -3.98 -18.13 -10.70
C TYR A 215 -3.10 -19.27 -10.18
N LEU A 216 -2.53 -19.13 -8.97
CA LEU A 216 -1.63 -20.14 -8.39
C LEU A 216 -2.38 -21.31 -7.75
N PHE A 217 -3.48 -21.04 -7.06
CA PHE A 217 -4.19 -22.01 -6.23
C PHE A 217 -5.55 -22.44 -6.82
N GLY A 218 -5.99 -21.78 -7.88
CA GLY A 218 -7.30 -22.01 -8.47
C GLY A 218 -8.46 -21.46 -7.64
N GLN A 219 -9.65 -21.83 -8.02
CA GLN A 219 -10.85 -21.60 -7.20
C GLN A 219 -10.98 -22.75 -6.19
N THR A 220 -11.20 -22.38 -4.95
CA THR A 220 -11.44 -23.33 -3.87
C THR A 220 -12.93 -23.40 -3.56
N ASP A 221 -13.39 -24.59 -3.15
CA ASP A 221 -14.76 -24.77 -2.64
C ASP A 221 -14.96 -24.15 -1.26
N VAL A 222 -13.86 -23.65 -0.66
CA VAL A 222 -13.90 -22.98 0.63
C VAL A 222 -14.32 -21.53 0.43
N ILE A 223 -15.57 -21.26 0.77
CA ILE A 223 -16.20 -19.94 0.61
C ILE A 223 -15.82 -19.04 1.77
N LEU A 224 -15.37 -17.83 1.45
CA LEU A 224 -15.22 -16.77 2.44
C LEU A 224 -16.58 -16.11 2.67
N SER A 225 -17.14 -16.32 3.85
CA SER A 225 -18.38 -15.67 4.28
C SER A 225 -18.19 -14.90 5.58
N ALA A 226 -19.07 -13.94 5.82
CA ALA A 226 -19.09 -13.18 7.08
C ALA A 226 -19.23 -14.16 8.27
N TYR A 227 -18.44 -13.91 9.30
CA TYR A 227 -18.40 -14.70 10.56
C TYR A 227 -17.96 -16.16 10.40
N SER A 228 -17.43 -16.56 9.22
CA SER A 228 -16.77 -17.85 9.04
C SER A 228 -15.41 -17.89 9.74
N TRP A 229 -14.86 -19.11 9.92
CA TRP A 229 -13.51 -19.27 10.48
C TRP A 229 -12.44 -18.54 9.64
N LEU A 230 -12.60 -18.44 8.33
CA LEU A 230 -11.72 -17.69 7.44
C LEU A 230 -11.79 -16.18 7.69
N HIS A 231 -12.96 -15.65 8.01
CA HIS A 231 -13.11 -14.25 8.39
C HIS A 231 -12.35 -13.96 9.71
N PHE A 232 -12.48 -14.82 10.71
CA PHE A 232 -11.71 -14.68 11.96
C PHE A 232 -10.21 -14.88 11.74
N LEU A 233 -9.81 -15.82 10.87
CA LEU A 233 -8.41 -16.00 10.48
C LEU A 233 -7.86 -14.72 9.83
N TRP A 234 -8.60 -14.09 8.92
CA TRP A 234 -8.20 -12.81 8.35
C TRP A 234 -7.98 -11.74 9.42
N ILE A 235 -8.93 -11.58 10.36
CA ILE A 235 -8.78 -10.61 11.46
C ILE A 235 -7.52 -10.91 12.28
N PHE A 236 -7.29 -12.17 12.61
CA PHE A 236 -6.08 -12.60 13.33
C PHE A 236 -4.80 -12.29 12.55
N LEU A 237 -4.76 -12.59 11.25
CA LEU A 237 -3.62 -12.30 10.40
C LEU A 237 -3.39 -10.79 10.23
N LEU A 238 -4.44 -9.98 10.15
CA LEU A 238 -4.35 -8.53 10.08
C LEU A 238 -3.62 -7.96 11.31
N PHE A 239 -4.11 -8.27 12.50
CA PHE A 239 -3.50 -7.78 13.74
C PHE A 239 -2.14 -8.44 14.02
N GLY A 240 -1.98 -9.71 13.66
CA GLY A 240 -0.69 -10.42 13.70
C GLY A 240 0.36 -9.77 12.81
N THR A 241 0.01 -9.40 11.60
CA THR A 241 0.91 -8.67 10.67
C THR A 241 1.25 -7.29 11.20
N LEU A 242 0.28 -6.53 11.72
CA LEU A 242 0.53 -5.25 12.36
C LEU A 242 1.52 -5.38 13.52
N ALA A 243 1.32 -6.36 14.38
CA ALA A 243 2.20 -6.63 15.52
C ALA A 243 3.60 -7.06 15.07
N ALA A 244 3.70 -8.00 14.12
CA ALA A 244 4.97 -8.48 13.59
C ALA A 244 5.79 -7.35 12.96
N LEU A 245 5.18 -6.49 12.14
CA LEU A 245 5.84 -5.33 11.55
C LEU A 245 6.27 -4.32 12.63
N TYR A 246 5.41 -4.04 13.60
CA TYR A 246 5.76 -3.13 14.68
C TYR A 246 6.95 -3.65 15.49
N PHE A 247 6.90 -4.88 16.00
CA PHE A 247 7.97 -5.43 16.83
C PHE A 247 9.26 -5.64 16.04
N GLY A 248 9.18 -6.04 14.77
CA GLY A 248 10.33 -6.22 13.88
C GLY A 248 11.06 -4.91 13.58
N PHE A 249 10.32 -3.79 13.41
CA PHE A 249 10.90 -2.54 12.93
C PHE A 249 10.92 -1.40 13.95
N ARG A 250 10.31 -1.53 15.15
CA ARG A 250 10.23 -0.44 16.15
C ARG A 250 11.58 0.14 16.59
N LYS A 251 12.63 -0.69 16.60
CA LYS A 251 13.99 -0.30 17.01
C LYS A 251 14.85 0.17 15.81
N GLN A 252 14.34 0.09 14.59
CA GLN A 252 15.05 0.51 13.39
C GLN A 252 15.07 2.04 13.24
N SER A 253 15.97 2.55 12.39
CA SER A 253 16.04 3.96 12.07
C SER A 253 14.74 4.49 11.46
N SER A 254 14.52 5.80 11.57
CA SER A 254 13.35 6.46 10.95
C SER A 254 13.29 6.25 9.43
N GLU A 255 14.45 6.16 8.79
CA GLU A 255 14.55 5.87 7.35
C GLU A 255 14.02 4.47 7.00
N VAL A 256 14.44 3.43 7.74
CA VAL A 256 13.95 2.05 7.54
C VAL A 256 12.44 1.96 7.78
N LYS A 257 11.95 2.61 8.83
CA LYS A 257 10.51 2.70 9.12
C LYS A 257 9.73 3.35 7.97
N MET A 258 10.25 4.45 7.42
CA MET A 258 9.67 5.11 6.25
C MET A 258 9.68 4.21 5.01
N VAL A 259 10.77 3.47 4.77
CA VAL A 259 10.86 2.50 3.66
C VAL A 259 9.77 1.44 3.78
N VAL A 260 9.57 0.86 4.97
CA VAL A 260 8.50 -0.15 5.21
C VAL A 260 7.13 0.44 4.91
N LEU A 261 6.84 1.64 5.40
CA LEU A 261 5.56 2.32 5.15
C LEU A 261 5.34 2.61 3.66
N PHE A 262 6.37 3.04 2.93
CA PHE A 262 6.26 3.30 1.50
C PHE A 262 6.09 2.01 0.68
N VAL A 263 6.76 0.91 1.04
CA VAL A 263 6.53 -0.40 0.39
C VAL A 263 5.06 -0.79 0.50
N LEU A 264 4.49 -0.72 1.69
CA LEU A 264 3.09 -1.08 1.93
C LEU A 264 2.11 -0.12 1.23
N ALA A 265 2.37 1.20 1.30
CA ALA A 265 1.49 2.21 0.69
C ALA A 265 1.51 2.15 -0.84
N LEU A 266 2.67 1.99 -1.47
CA LEU A 266 2.79 1.87 -2.93
C LEU A 266 2.19 0.55 -3.43
N SER A 267 2.38 -0.54 -2.68
CA SER A 267 1.75 -1.83 -2.98
C SER A 267 0.23 -1.74 -2.89
N LEU A 268 -0.31 -1.10 -1.86
CA LEU A 268 -1.75 -0.86 -1.71
C LEU A 268 -2.29 -0.03 -2.89
N LEU A 269 -1.63 1.07 -3.22
CA LEU A 269 -2.02 1.94 -4.33
C LEU A 269 -2.04 1.18 -5.66
N MET A 270 -1.06 0.30 -5.89
CA MET A 270 -0.97 -0.48 -7.11
C MET A 270 -2.00 -1.61 -7.17
N GLN A 271 -2.24 -2.30 -6.06
CA GLN A 271 -3.30 -3.32 -5.95
C GLN A 271 -4.66 -2.71 -6.27
N TYR A 272 -4.94 -1.52 -5.73
CA TYR A 272 -6.17 -0.80 -6.02
C TYR A 272 -6.29 -0.43 -7.50
N ASN A 273 -5.23 0.11 -8.09
CA ASN A 273 -5.22 0.44 -9.52
C ASN A 273 -5.42 -0.79 -10.41
N GLN A 274 -4.86 -1.93 -10.06
CA GLN A 274 -5.07 -3.17 -10.80
C GLN A 274 -6.50 -3.66 -10.72
N MET A 275 -7.09 -3.66 -9.54
CA MET A 275 -8.48 -4.04 -9.35
C MET A 275 -9.41 -3.14 -10.16
N PHE A 276 -9.15 -1.83 -10.18
CA PHE A 276 -9.92 -0.87 -10.96
C PHE A 276 -9.82 -1.14 -12.47
N GLY A 277 -8.61 -1.39 -12.98
CA GLY A 277 -8.38 -1.73 -14.38
C GLY A 277 -8.90 -3.11 -14.78
N ALA A 278 -8.99 -4.05 -13.81
CA ALA A 278 -9.33 -5.44 -14.08
C ALA A 278 -10.74 -5.65 -14.62
N ILE A 279 -11.71 -4.86 -14.18
CA ILE A 279 -13.12 -5.28 -14.30
C ILE A 279 -13.92 -4.38 -15.23
N SER A 280 -13.50 -3.23 -15.53
CA SER A 280 -14.06 -2.14 -16.34
C SER A 280 -14.05 -0.83 -15.56
N LEU A 281 -13.76 0.27 -16.23
CA LEU A 281 -13.93 1.60 -15.68
C LEU A 281 -15.42 1.87 -15.49
N ASN A 282 -15.92 1.54 -14.33
CA ASN A 282 -17.27 1.83 -13.88
C ASN A 282 -17.21 2.92 -12.80
N ILE A 283 -18.16 3.82 -12.78
CA ILE A 283 -18.26 4.89 -11.78
C ILE A 283 -18.32 4.33 -10.36
N LYS A 284 -18.94 3.16 -10.17
CA LYS A 284 -18.97 2.43 -8.87
C LYS A 284 -17.57 2.11 -8.32
N ARG A 285 -16.55 2.11 -9.18
CA ARG A 285 -15.16 1.75 -8.85
C ARG A 285 -14.20 2.93 -8.81
N LEU A 286 -14.67 4.14 -9.06
CA LEU A 286 -13.87 5.33 -8.80
C LEU A 286 -13.39 5.32 -7.33
N PRO A 287 -12.17 5.82 -7.04
CA PRO A 287 -11.61 5.83 -5.68
C PRO A 287 -12.32 6.85 -4.78
N LEU A 288 -13.65 6.82 -4.80
CA LEU A 288 -14.52 7.72 -4.04
C LEU A 288 -15.19 7.03 -2.85
N GLN A 289 -15.08 5.70 -2.74
CA GLN A 289 -15.36 5.03 -1.48
C GLN A 289 -14.25 5.35 -0.46
N LEU A 290 -14.61 5.36 0.81
CA LEU A 290 -13.74 5.82 1.88
C LEU A 290 -12.41 5.06 1.95
N CYS A 291 -12.47 3.73 1.86
CA CYS A 291 -11.29 2.87 1.89
C CYS A 291 -10.40 3.10 0.67
N ASN A 292 -11.02 3.21 -0.52
CA ASN A 292 -10.32 3.41 -1.78
C ASN A 292 -9.59 4.76 -1.82
N LEU A 293 -10.26 5.83 -1.35
CA LEU A 293 -9.64 7.15 -1.19
C LEU A 293 -8.47 7.08 -0.19
N GLY A 294 -8.62 6.26 0.84
CA GLY A 294 -7.61 6.03 1.86
C GLY A 294 -6.26 5.58 1.29
N ALA A 295 -6.24 4.71 0.28
CA ALA A 295 -5.01 4.25 -0.38
C ALA A 295 -4.21 5.43 -0.98
N TYR A 296 -4.89 6.38 -1.62
CA TYR A 296 -4.25 7.57 -2.20
C TYR A 296 -3.81 8.55 -1.11
N LEU A 297 -4.66 8.80 -0.11
CA LEU A 297 -4.36 9.75 0.96
C LEU A 297 -3.24 9.28 1.88
N ILE A 298 -3.12 7.98 2.14
CA ILE A 298 -1.99 7.40 2.87
C ILE A 298 -0.69 7.74 2.14
N THR A 299 -0.62 7.39 0.85
CA THR A 299 0.57 7.65 0.03
C THR A 299 0.88 9.14 -0.04
N LEU A 300 -0.12 10.00 -0.26
CA LEU A 300 0.03 11.44 -0.29
C LEU A 300 0.52 12.01 1.05
N SER A 301 -0.02 11.53 2.17
CA SER A 301 0.40 11.97 3.50
C SER A 301 1.85 11.60 3.80
N LEU A 302 2.31 10.41 3.39
CA LEU A 302 3.69 9.98 3.55
C LEU A 302 4.66 10.80 2.68
N ILE A 303 4.29 11.10 1.43
CA ILE A 303 5.12 11.91 0.51
C ILE A 303 5.23 13.35 1.01
N THR A 304 4.10 13.98 1.33
CA THR A 304 4.05 15.39 1.71
C THR A 304 4.39 15.64 3.17
N LYS A 305 4.36 14.60 4.02
CA LYS A 305 4.41 14.68 5.48
C LYS A 305 3.39 15.66 6.07
N ASN A 306 2.28 15.86 5.36
CA ASN A 306 1.23 16.78 5.78
C ASN A 306 0.39 16.16 6.90
N LYS A 307 0.54 16.74 8.11
CA LYS A 307 -0.16 16.30 9.31
C LYS A 307 -1.70 16.37 9.18
N LYS A 308 -2.24 17.37 8.49
CA LYS A 308 -3.70 17.53 8.35
C LYS A 308 -4.30 16.42 7.50
N ILE A 309 -3.67 16.09 6.37
CA ILE A 309 -4.08 14.97 5.52
C ILE A 309 -3.96 13.66 6.31
N PHE A 310 -2.87 13.48 7.05
CA PHE A 310 -2.66 12.29 7.87
C PHE A 310 -3.70 12.15 8.98
N ASN A 311 -4.02 13.23 9.69
CA ASN A 311 -5.03 13.24 10.76
C ASN A 311 -6.41 12.79 10.26
N PHE A 312 -6.82 13.28 9.08
CA PHE A 312 -8.02 12.80 8.41
C PHE A 312 -7.90 11.32 8.06
N THR A 313 -6.82 10.96 7.36
CA THR A 313 -6.62 9.61 6.81
C THR A 313 -6.62 8.53 7.90
N VAL A 314 -5.91 8.74 9.02
CA VAL A 314 -5.79 7.71 10.06
C VAL A 314 -7.13 7.44 10.76
N ILE A 315 -7.92 8.48 11.04
CA ILE A 315 -9.21 8.30 11.73
C ILE A 315 -10.21 7.64 10.77
N ILE A 316 -10.34 8.17 9.55
CA ILE A 316 -11.35 7.70 8.61
C ILE A 316 -11.08 6.29 8.08
N ASN A 317 -9.81 5.92 7.89
CA ASN A 317 -9.44 4.58 7.45
C ASN A 317 -9.75 3.54 8.53
N VAL A 318 -9.48 3.85 9.80
CA VAL A 318 -9.86 2.96 10.91
C VAL A 318 -11.37 2.79 10.97
N VAL A 319 -12.15 3.86 10.79
CA VAL A 319 -13.62 3.80 10.69
C VAL A 319 -14.04 2.86 9.56
N GLY A 320 -13.52 3.08 8.35
CA GLY A 320 -13.86 2.26 7.17
C GLY A 320 -13.55 0.78 7.37
N VAL A 321 -12.37 0.46 7.93
CA VAL A 321 -11.98 -0.94 8.19
C VAL A 321 -12.81 -1.57 9.31
N LEU A 322 -13.17 -0.84 10.37
CA LEU A 322 -14.05 -1.38 11.42
C LEU A 322 -15.41 -1.78 10.85
N PHE A 323 -15.99 -0.98 9.95
CA PHE A 323 -17.21 -1.35 9.24
C PHE A 323 -17.02 -2.58 8.36
N ALA A 324 -15.92 -2.65 7.61
CA ALA A 324 -15.60 -3.79 6.75
C ALA A 324 -15.40 -5.09 7.54
N ILE A 325 -14.78 -5.02 8.73
CA ILE A 325 -14.61 -6.17 9.63
C ILE A 325 -15.96 -6.56 10.27
N ALA A 326 -16.76 -5.57 10.69
CA ALA A 326 -18.03 -5.85 11.34
C ALA A 326 -19.05 -6.49 10.38
N LYS A 327 -19.08 -6.07 9.14
CA LYS A 327 -19.98 -6.60 8.12
C LYS A 327 -19.31 -6.60 6.74
N PRO A 328 -18.49 -7.64 6.46
CA PRO A 328 -17.79 -7.73 5.19
C PRO A 328 -18.77 -7.93 4.03
N ASP A 329 -18.59 -7.17 2.96
CA ASP A 329 -19.29 -7.35 1.69
C ASP A 329 -18.49 -8.31 0.81
N LEU A 330 -18.83 -9.61 0.94
CA LEU A 330 -18.17 -10.71 0.24
C LEU A 330 -19.13 -11.30 -0.77
N GLU A 331 -18.62 -11.64 -1.94
CA GLU A 331 -19.44 -12.13 -3.05
C GLU A 331 -19.83 -13.63 -2.94
N GLY A 332 -19.48 -14.31 -1.86
CA GLY A 332 -19.83 -15.72 -1.65
C GLY A 332 -19.06 -16.70 -2.56
N GLU A 333 -17.97 -16.24 -3.17
CA GLU A 333 -17.08 -17.01 -4.03
C GLU A 333 -15.95 -17.67 -3.21
N GLY A 334 -15.14 -18.53 -3.86
CA GLY A 334 -14.02 -19.20 -3.21
C GLY A 334 -13.01 -18.24 -2.56
N PHE A 335 -12.27 -18.70 -1.57
CA PHE A 335 -11.35 -17.87 -0.78
C PHE A 335 -10.35 -17.10 -1.64
N PHE A 336 -9.75 -17.75 -2.66
CA PHE A 336 -8.77 -17.10 -3.53
C PHE A 336 -9.39 -16.29 -4.67
N TYR A 337 -10.71 -16.14 -4.70
CA TYR A 337 -11.35 -15.26 -5.67
C TYR A 337 -10.80 -13.84 -5.57
N TYR A 338 -10.45 -13.24 -6.70
CA TYR A 338 -9.72 -11.97 -6.73
C TYR A 338 -10.41 -10.82 -5.97
N TYR A 339 -11.74 -10.80 -5.93
CA TYR A 339 -12.50 -9.79 -5.21
C TYR A 339 -12.33 -9.95 -3.69
N ASN A 340 -12.40 -11.19 -3.18
CA ASN A 340 -12.16 -11.49 -1.78
C ASN A 340 -10.72 -11.14 -1.38
N MET A 341 -9.74 -11.45 -2.25
CA MET A 341 -8.34 -11.09 -2.01
C MET A 341 -8.15 -9.57 -2.00
N HIS A 342 -8.78 -8.85 -2.94
CA HIS A 342 -8.77 -7.39 -2.94
C HIS A 342 -9.35 -6.83 -1.63
N PHE A 343 -10.51 -7.32 -1.23
CA PHE A 343 -11.17 -6.89 0.01
C PHE A 343 -10.27 -7.07 1.23
N ILE A 344 -9.63 -8.25 1.36
CA ILE A 344 -8.72 -8.57 2.46
C ILE A 344 -7.47 -7.67 2.43
N PHE A 345 -6.78 -7.58 1.29
CA PHE A 345 -5.52 -6.84 1.19
C PHE A 345 -5.73 -5.33 1.34
N GLU A 346 -6.77 -4.79 0.70
CA GLU A 346 -7.07 -3.37 0.80
C GLU A 346 -7.37 -2.96 2.23
N HIS A 347 -8.36 -3.59 2.87
CA HIS A 347 -8.77 -3.23 4.23
C HIS A 347 -7.65 -3.47 5.26
N SER A 348 -6.86 -4.53 5.08
CA SER A 348 -5.70 -4.76 5.94
C SER A 348 -4.66 -3.64 5.84
N ASN A 349 -4.24 -3.27 4.62
CA ASN A 349 -3.19 -2.26 4.44
C ASN A 349 -3.68 -0.84 4.74
N VAL A 350 -4.94 -0.53 4.44
CA VAL A 350 -5.56 0.76 4.79
C VAL A 350 -5.58 0.99 6.31
N LEU A 351 -5.65 -0.07 7.12
CA LEU A 351 -5.50 0.01 8.57
C LEU A 351 -4.03 -0.01 9.02
N ILE A 352 -3.26 -0.98 8.52
CA ILE A 352 -1.89 -1.25 9.00
C ILE A 352 -0.99 -0.04 8.78
N VAL A 353 -1.01 0.58 7.59
CA VAL A 353 -0.05 1.63 7.24
C VAL A 353 -0.18 2.88 8.12
N PRO A 354 -1.36 3.50 8.29
CA PRO A 354 -1.48 4.69 9.14
C PRO A 354 -1.27 4.38 10.63
N ILE A 355 -1.68 3.21 11.12
CA ILE A 355 -1.42 2.81 12.51
C ILE A 355 0.08 2.60 12.74
N LEU A 356 0.80 1.92 11.84
CA LEU A 356 2.25 1.80 11.91
C LEU A 356 2.95 3.15 11.86
N ALA A 357 2.47 4.09 11.03
CA ALA A 357 3.05 5.44 10.94
C ALA A 357 2.96 6.19 12.27
N LEU A 358 1.86 6.03 13.02
CA LEU A 358 1.73 6.53 14.40
C LEU A 358 2.65 5.79 15.38
N LEU A 359 2.64 4.46 15.34
CA LEU A 359 3.42 3.62 16.26
C LEU A 359 4.93 3.79 16.07
N PHE A 360 5.38 4.03 14.84
CA PHE A 360 6.77 4.31 14.50
C PHE A 360 7.20 5.74 14.83
N GLY A 361 6.26 6.63 15.17
CA GLY A 361 6.54 8.04 15.44
C GLY A 361 6.88 8.86 14.19
N ILE A 362 6.49 8.38 13.00
CA ILE A 362 6.66 9.13 11.74
C ILE A 362 5.73 10.34 11.69
N PHE A 363 4.53 10.19 12.23
CA PHE A 363 3.63 11.30 12.52
C PHE A 363 3.46 11.46 14.03
N PRO A 364 3.27 12.69 14.53
CA PRO A 364 3.03 12.91 15.93
C PRO A 364 1.71 12.30 16.39
N ARG A 365 1.57 12.05 17.68
CA ARG A 365 0.31 11.62 18.29
C ARG A 365 -0.83 12.57 17.92
N LEU A 366 -2.03 12.02 17.80
CA LEU A 366 -3.24 12.80 17.52
C LEU A 366 -3.49 13.79 18.66
N ASP A 367 -3.34 15.06 18.38
CA ASP A 367 -3.59 16.17 19.30
C ASP A 367 -5.05 16.71 19.18
N LYS A 368 -5.35 17.77 19.92
CA LYS A 368 -6.68 18.41 19.86
C LYS A 368 -7.09 18.91 18.46
N PHE A 369 -6.12 19.21 17.60
CA PHE A 369 -6.39 19.67 16.23
C PHE A 369 -6.68 18.51 15.28
N ALA A 370 -6.29 17.27 15.64
CA ALA A 370 -6.51 16.11 14.78
C ALA A 370 -8.01 15.83 14.57
N LEU A 371 -8.82 16.01 15.59
CA LEU A 371 -10.29 15.89 15.46
C LEU A 371 -10.84 16.95 14.49
N ARG A 372 -10.44 18.21 14.65
CA ARG A 372 -10.84 19.28 13.74
C ARG A 372 -10.46 18.98 12.30
N ASP A 373 -9.21 18.59 12.07
CA ASP A 373 -8.69 18.27 10.74
C ASP A 373 -9.46 17.08 10.12
N CYS A 374 -9.81 16.08 10.94
CA CYS A 374 -10.64 14.95 10.53
C CYS A 374 -12.06 15.39 10.14
N LEU A 375 -12.72 16.17 10.98
CA LEU A 375 -14.09 16.63 10.74
C LEU A 375 -14.17 17.51 9.49
N ILE A 376 -13.24 18.45 9.31
CA ILE A 376 -13.16 19.27 8.10
C ILE A 376 -12.90 18.38 6.87
N GLY A 377 -11.92 17.48 6.94
CA GLY A 377 -11.61 16.57 5.85
C GLY A 377 -12.80 15.68 5.47
N PHE A 378 -13.50 15.13 6.47
CA PHE A 378 -14.69 14.32 6.23
C PHE A 378 -15.84 15.14 5.63
N THR A 379 -16.06 16.37 6.10
CA THR A 379 -17.10 17.24 5.54
C THR A 379 -16.82 17.57 4.06
N ILE A 380 -15.57 17.90 3.72
CA ILE A 380 -15.16 18.14 2.32
C ILE A 380 -15.38 16.87 1.49
N TYR A 381 -14.96 15.73 1.98
CA TYR A 381 -15.15 14.43 1.33
C TYR A 381 -16.65 14.14 1.13
N PHE A 382 -17.46 14.26 2.19
CA PHE A 382 -18.90 14.01 2.14
C PHE A 382 -19.59 14.88 1.09
N LEU A 383 -19.35 16.19 1.11
CA LEU A 383 -19.92 17.13 0.12
C LEU A 383 -19.49 16.80 -1.30
N SER A 384 -18.23 16.40 -1.49
CA SER A 384 -17.70 16.00 -2.80
C SER A 384 -18.39 14.74 -3.34
N VAL A 385 -18.48 13.68 -2.52
CA VAL A 385 -19.12 12.42 -2.96
C VAL A 385 -20.65 12.56 -3.05
N PHE A 386 -21.25 13.45 -2.26
CA PHE A 386 -22.65 13.81 -2.39
C PHE A 386 -22.94 14.48 -3.75
N ALA A 387 -22.16 15.50 -4.12
CA ALA A 387 -22.30 16.19 -5.39
C ALA A 387 -22.06 15.27 -6.58
N LEU A 388 -20.95 14.52 -6.56
CA LEU A 388 -20.59 13.58 -7.63
C LEU A 388 -21.59 12.43 -7.74
N GLY A 389 -22.00 11.85 -6.62
CA GLY A 389 -22.98 10.76 -6.59
C GLY A 389 -24.35 11.21 -7.12
N THR A 390 -24.79 12.40 -6.74
CA THR A 390 -26.02 12.99 -7.28
C THR A 390 -25.93 13.21 -8.79
N MET A 391 -24.82 13.77 -9.27
CA MET A 391 -24.57 13.98 -10.69
C MET A 391 -24.58 12.66 -11.48
N PHE A 392 -23.84 11.66 -11.01
CA PHE A 392 -23.74 10.37 -11.70
C PHE A 392 -25.10 9.64 -11.73
N ASN A 393 -25.83 9.64 -10.62
CA ASN A 393 -27.16 9.01 -10.58
C ASN A 393 -28.19 9.76 -11.44
N ALA A 394 -28.09 11.09 -11.56
CA ALA A 394 -28.90 11.85 -12.50
C ALA A 394 -28.59 11.48 -13.96
N ILE A 395 -27.30 11.31 -14.31
CA ILE A 395 -26.89 10.82 -15.64
C ILE A 395 -27.41 9.40 -15.87
N ALA A 396 -27.31 8.49 -14.88
CA ALA A 396 -27.85 7.14 -14.96
C ALA A 396 -29.35 7.15 -15.24
N SER A 397 -30.09 7.96 -14.51
CA SER A 397 -31.55 8.14 -14.66
C SER A 397 -31.92 8.74 -16.03
N ALA A 398 -31.18 9.74 -16.50
CA ALA A 398 -31.42 10.38 -17.79
C ALA A 398 -31.09 9.47 -18.99
N THR A 399 -30.10 8.61 -18.86
CA THR A 399 -29.60 7.76 -19.95
C THR A 399 -30.11 6.32 -19.90
N GLY A 400 -30.70 5.88 -18.79
CA GLY A 400 -31.07 4.49 -18.52
C GLY A 400 -29.87 3.53 -18.41
N LYS A 401 -28.64 4.06 -18.22
CA LYS A 401 -27.41 3.25 -18.19
C LYS A 401 -26.91 3.07 -16.75
N GLY A 402 -27.05 1.86 -16.20
CA GLY A 402 -26.60 1.50 -14.84
C GLY A 402 -25.08 1.62 -14.61
N ILE A 403 -24.26 1.79 -15.66
CA ILE A 403 -22.82 2.04 -15.52
C ILE A 403 -22.49 3.39 -14.84
N TYR A 404 -23.44 4.34 -14.84
CA TYR A 404 -23.30 5.63 -14.18
C TYR A 404 -23.83 5.63 -12.74
N GLU A 405 -24.49 4.54 -12.29
CA GLU A 405 -24.96 4.46 -10.92
C GLU A 405 -23.81 4.51 -9.92
N ALA A 406 -23.93 5.38 -8.93
CA ALA A 406 -22.98 5.57 -7.85
C ALA A 406 -23.66 5.34 -6.51
N ASN A 407 -22.99 4.66 -5.57
CA ASN A 407 -23.51 4.45 -4.21
C ASN A 407 -22.44 4.71 -3.15
N PHE A 408 -21.88 5.92 -3.19
CA PHE A 408 -20.89 6.34 -2.19
C PHE A 408 -21.55 6.46 -0.81
N LEU A 409 -20.89 5.92 0.21
CA LEU A 409 -21.39 5.86 1.59
C LEU A 409 -22.80 5.22 1.73
N PHE A 410 -23.21 4.40 0.74
CA PHE A 410 -24.52 3.71 0.71
C PHE A 410 -25.75 4.65 0.80
N MET A 411 -25.63 5.90 0.35
CA MET A 411 -26.67 6.93 0.51
C MET A 411 -27.47 7.25 -0.76
N PHE A 412 -27.29 6.46 -1.85
CA PHE A 412 -27.95 6.74 -3.13
C PHE A 412 -28.79 5.58 -3.67
N LEU A 413 -28.38 4.33 -3.46
CA LEU A 413 -29.06 3.15 -3.98
C LEU A 413 -29.65 2.33 -2.83
N PRO A 414 -31.00 2.14 -2.82
CA PRO A 414 -31.69 1.45 -1.75
C PRO A 414 -31.24 0.01 -1.51
N ASP A 415 -31.08 -0.77 -2.58
CA ASP A 415 -30.90 -2.23 -2.51
C ASP A 415 -29.71 -2.65 -1.63
N VAL A 416 -28.57 -2.01 -1.81
CA VAL A 416 -27.36 -2.34 -1.01
C VAL A 416 -27.50 -1.85 0.43
N ALA A 417 -28.02 -0.64 0.63
CA ALA A 417 -28.17 -0.06 1.96
C ALA A 417 -29.19 -0.86 2.80
N ILE A 418 -30.32 -1.25 2.21
CA ILE A 418 -31.36 -2.05 2.88
C ILE A 418 -30.85 -3.46 3.20
N LYS A 419 -30.08 -4.09 2.30
CA LYS A 419 -29.44 -5.38 2.54
C LYS A 419 -28.49 -5.32 3.74
N MET A 420 -27.74 -4.23 3.85
CA MET A 420 -26.80 -4.05 4.96
C MET A 420 -27.50 -3.65 6.26
N ILE A 421 -28.46 -2.75 6.20
CA ILE A 421 -29.14 -2.15 7.36
C ILE A 421 -30.64 -2.03 7.04
N PRO A 422 -31.47 -3.04 7.39
CA PRO A 422 -32.89 -3.11 6.94
C PRO A 422 -33.76 -1.91 7.31
N PHE A 423 -33.50 -1.23 8.43
CA PHE A 423 -34.29 -0.05 8.82
C PHE A 423 -34.10 1.16 7.90
N THR A 424 -33.05 1.18 7.05
CA THR A 424 -32.82 2.26 6.09
C THR A 424 -33.91 2.34 5.02
N LYS A 425 -34.72 1.28 4.84
CA LYS A 425 -35.84 1.29 3.91
C LYS A 425 -36.78 2.48 4.13
N ALA A 426 -37.21 2.71 5.36
CA ALA A 426 -38.09 3.84 5.70
C ALA A 426 -37.45 5.21 5.42
N LEU A 427 -36.11 5.30 5.47
CA LEU A 427 -35.37 6.52 5.18
C LEU A 427 -35.30 6.81 3.68
N PHE A 428 -35.27 5.77 2.83
CA PHE A 428 -35.34 5.91 1.38
C PHE A 428 -36.72 6.30 0.87
N ASP A 429 -37.80 6.01 1.63
CA ASP A 429 -39.15 6.43 1.28
C ASP A 429 -39.33 7.96 1.39
N ILE A 430 -38.48 8.63 2.19
CA ILE A 430 -38.44 10.09 2.31
C ILE A 430 -37.52 10.67 1.24
N ASN A 431 -38.05 10.88 0.05
CA ASN A 431 -37.27 11.38 -1.08
C ASN A 431 -38.00 12.45 -1.88
N PHE A 432 -37.26 13.25 -2.63
CA PHE A 432 -37.78 14.18 -3.63
C PHE A 432 -36.86 14.20 -4.86
N LYS A 433 -37.43 14.66 -5.99
CA LYS A 433 -36.70 14.74 -7.26
C LYS A 433 -36.57 16.18 -7.74
N ILE A 434 -35.41 16.51 -8.28
CA ILE A 434 -35.15 17.73 -9.05
C ILE A 434 -34.59 17.31 -10.41
N GLY A 435 -35.41 17.42 -11.47
CA GLY A 435 -35.08 16.88 -12.77
C GLY A 435 -34.84 15.36 -12.70
N TYR A 436 -33.68 14.92 -13.14
CA TYR A 436 -33.26 13.49 -13.07
C TYR A 436 -32.59 13.11 -11.75
N ALA A 437 -32.28 14.06 -10.86
CA ALA A 437 -31.64 13.81 -9.57
C ALA A 437 -32.66 13.43 -8.50
N THR A 438 -32.42 12.33 -7.79
CA THR A 438 -33.20 11.93 -6.59
C THR A 438 -32.39 12.19 -5.35
N PHE A 439 -33.03 12.83 -4.36
CA PHE A 439 -32.43 13.19 -3.07
C PHE A 439 -33.13 12.42 -1.94
N TYR A 440 -32.33 11.95 -0.98
CA TYR A 440 -32.77 11.25 0.24
C TYR A 440 -32.33 12.04 1.49
N PRO A 441 -32.88 13.22 1.78
CA PRO A 441 -32.31 14.18 2.69
C PRO A 441 -32.14 13.65 4.12
N VAL A 442 -33.12 12.91 4.62
CA VAL A 442 -33.06 12.34 5.98
C VAL A 442 -31.97 11.28 6.08
N LEU A 443 -31.90 10.35 5.11
CA LEU A 443 -30.86 9.33 5.08
C LEU A 443 -29.46 9.96 4.98
N GLN A 444 -29.29 10.91 4.07
CA GLN A 444 -28.00 11.58 3.81
C GLN A 444 -27.52 12.35 5.04
N LEU A 445 -28.41 13.03 5.74
CA LEU A 445 -28.09 13.72 7.00
C LEU A 445 -27.72 12.72 8.12
N ILE A 446 -28.48 11.62 8.25
CA ILE A 446 -28.19 10.58 9.24
C ILE A 446 -26.83 9.92 8.96
N VAL A 447 -26.52 9.59 7.71
CA VAL A 447 -25.23 9.03 7.32
C VAL A 447 -24.11 9.99 7.70
N TYR A 448 -24.23 11.28 7.38
CA TYR A 448 -23.27 12.30 7.78
C TYR A 448 -23.06 12.34 9.30
N ALA A 449 -24.17 12.42 10.06
CA ALA A 449 -24.14 12.50 11.53
C ALA A 449 -23.51 11.26 12.18
N ILE A 450 -23.81 10.05 11.67
CA ILE A 450 -23.22 8.80 12.17
C ILE A 450 -21.71 8.80 11.96
N PHE A 451 -21.23 9.16 10.77
CA PHE A 451 -19.79 9.20 10.50
C PHE A 451 -19.06 10.23 11.36
N ILE A 452 -19.65 11.43 11.55
CA ILE A 452 -19.13 12.45 12.48
C ILE A 452 -19.02 11.87 13.89
N LEU A 453 -20.09 11.25 14.39
CA LEU A 453 -20.11 10.63 15.73
C LEU A 453 -19.01 9.56 15.87
N VAL A 454 -18.89 8.67 14.89
CA VAL A 454 -17.87 7.60 14.91
C VAL A 454 -16.46 8.18 14.87
N CYS A 455 -16.21 9.23 14.08
CA CYS A 455 -14.93 9.93 14.06
C CYS A 455 -14.58 10.54 15.44
N VAL A 456 -15.56 11.15 16.10
CA VAL A 456 -15.40 11.72 17.46
C VAL A 456 -15.09 10.62 18.47
N LEU A 457 -15.88 9.55 18.48
CA LEU A 457 -15.67 8.41 19.39
C LEU A 457 -14.28 7.78 19.19
N LEU A 458 -13.89 7.54 17.94
CA LEU A 458 -12.59 6.95 17.64
C LEU A 458 -11.42 7.85 18.04
N TYR A 459 -11.54 9.17 17.82
CA TYR A 459 -10.55 10.13 18.31
C TYR A 459 -10.37 10.03 19.83
N TYR A 460 -11.45 9.97 20.61
CA TYR A 460 -11.35 9.80 22.05
C TYR A 460 -10.81 8.44 22.46
N CYS A 461 -11.09 7.37 21.70
CA CYS A 461 -10.44 6.07 21.90
C CYS A 461 -8.90 6.17 21.77
N PHE A 462 -8.40 6.84 20.72
CA PHE A 462 -6.95 7.09 20.59
C PHE A 462 -6.39 7.90 21.76
N ARG A 463 -7.11 8.94 22.20
CA ARG A 463 -6.71 9.75 23.36
C ARG A 463 -6.64 8.92 24.65
N LEU A 464 -7.60 8.05 24.87
CA LEU A 464 -7.62 7.14 26.02
C LEU A 464 -6.43 6.17 25.97
N ILE A 465 -6.13 5.59 24.81
CA ILE A 465 -4.95 4.71 24.64
C ILE A 465 -3.66 5.46 24.99
N TYR A 466 -3.51 6.72 24.56
CA TYR A 466 -2.32 7.52 24.91
C TYR A 466 -2.24 7.79 26.42
N LEU A 467 -3.34 8.15 27.07
CA LEU A 467 -3.38 8.37 28.52
C LEU A 467 -3.01 7.11 29.31
N ILE A 468 -3.53 5.95 28.91
CA ILE A 468 -3.19 4.66 29.54
C ILE A 468 -1.70 4.37 29.37
N LYS A 469 -1.18 4.53 28.14
CA LYS A 469 0.25 4.32 27.87
C LYS A 469 1.13 5.23 28.70
N ASP A 470 0.79 6.51 28.81
CA ASP A 470 1.59 7.49 29.57
C ASP A 470 1.57 7.17 31.07
N LYS A 471 0.42 6.75 31.62
CA LYS A 471 0.34 6.27 33.01
C LYS A 471 1.20 5.03 33.26
N ILE A 472 1.23 4.07 32.32
CA ILE A 472 2.07 2.88 32.43
C ILE A 472 3.56 3.25 32.40
N VAL A 473 3.96 4.16 31.52
CA VAL A 473 5.36 4.61 31.42
C VAL A 473 5.78 5.34 32.70
N LEU A 474 4.96 6.24 33.22
CA LEU A 474 5.22 6.96 34.46
C LEU A 474 5.35 6.00 35.66
N LYS A 475 4.44 5.00 35.76
CA LYS A 475 4.51 3.99 36.81
C LYS A 475 5.81 3.16 36.76
N ARG A 476 6.23 2.76 35.55
CA ARG A 476 7.49 2.02 35.37
C ARG A 476 8.71 2.85 35.70
N ALA A 477 8.71 4.14 35.33
CA ALA A 477 9.80 5.06 35.68
C ALA A 477 9.92 5.27 37.20
N ALA A 478 8.78 5.41 37.90
CA ALA A 478 8.75 5.54 39.35
C ALA A 478 9.26 4.24 40.05
N LEU A 479 8.90 3.07 39.56
CA LEU A 479 9.42 1.80 40.09
C LEU A 479 10.91 1.65 39.87
N ALA A 480 11.43 1.97 38.69
CA ALA A 480 12.86 1.91 38.39
C ALA A 480 13.67 2.90 39.28
N GLN A 481 13.09 4.06 39.56
CA GLN A 481 13.72 5.04 40.46
C GLN A 481 13.75 4.55 41.91
N SER A 482 12.68 3.90 42.39
CA SER A 482 12.64 3.31 43.73
C SER A 482 13.62 2.14 43.88
N GLU A 483 13.78 1.29 42.87
CA GLU A 483 14.76 0.20 42.87
C GLU A 483 16.20 0.74 42.89
N ASN A 484 16.52 1.81 42.17
CA ASN A 484 17.83 2.44 42.22
C ASN A 484 18.14 3.03 43.59
N ILE A 485 17.20 3.75 44.21
CA ILE A 485 17.37 4.30 45.56
C ILE A 485 17.58 3.18 46.56
N GLN A 486 16.85 2.07 46.44
CA GLN A 486 17.00 0.94 47.34
C GLN A 486 18.36 0.22 47.17
N SER A 487 18.87 0.15 45.94
CA SER A 487 20.20 -0.40 45.66
C SER A 487 21.33 0.50 46.15
N GLU A 488 21.20 1.83 46.08
CA GLU A 488 22.15 2.79 46.67
C GLU A 488 22.16 2.71 48.17
N ASN A 489 21.00 2.63 48.84
CA ASN A 489 20.94 2.51 50.30
C ASN A 489 21.56 1.20 50.79
N ASN A 490 21.33 0.07 50.10
CA ASN A 490 21.95 -1.21 50.42
C ASN A 490 23.48 -1.21 50.22
N LEU A 491 24.02 -0.42 49.29
CA LEU A 491 25.46 -0.24 49.11
C LEU A 491 26.06 0.58 50.26
N ILE A 492 25.39 1.63 50.71
CA ILE A 492 25.81 2.47 51.83
C ILE A 492 25.80 1.69 53.16
N GLU A 493 24.77 0.84 53.40
CA GLU A 493 24.73 -0.03 54.59
C GLU A 493 25.84 -1.08 54.58
N ASN A 494 26.19 -1.66 53.42
CA ASN A 494 27.28 -2.63 53.31
C ASN A 494 28.68 -2.00 53.50
N ASP A 495 28.90 -0.77 53.01
CA ASP A 495 30.14 -0.05 53.21
C ASP A 495 30.28 0.44 54.66
N GLY A 496 29.18 0.77 55.35
CA GLY A 496 29.17 1.09 56.79
C GLY A 496 29.51 -0.11 57.68
N ALA A 497 28.99 -1.30 57.32
CA ALA A 497 29.26 -2.54 58.04
C ALA A 497 30.70 -3.08 57.88
N SER A 498 31.37 -2.74 56.76
CA SER A 498 32.80 -3.11 56.55
C SER A 498 33.78 -2.15 57.24
N GLY A 499 33.36 -0.94 57.60
CA GLY A 499 34.16 0.03 58.35
C GLY A 499 34.30 -0.30 59.85
N GLU A 500 33.23 -0.79 60.50
CA GLU A 500 33.26 -1.13 61.92
C GLU A 500 34.12 -2.36 62.28
N ASN A 501 34.27 -3.34 61.35
CA ASN A 501 35.10 -4.51 61.59
C ASN A 501 36.62 -4.28 61.42
N ASN A 502 37.05 -3.15 60.87
CA ASN A 502 38.50 -2.82 60.78
C ASN A 502 39.04 -1.96 61.94
N GLU A 503 38.19 -1.33 62.74
CA GLU A 503 38.64 -0.61 63.93
C GLU A 503 38.85 -1.51 65.18
N GLU A 504 38.17 -2.65 65.28
CA GLU A 504 38.40 -3.59 66.40
C GLU A 504 39.65 -4.47 66.23
N GLN A 505 40.25 -4.60 65.05
CA GLN A 505 41.46 -5.40 64.80
C GLN A 505 42.78 -4.60 64.96
N SER A 506 42.75 -3.26 65.10
CA SER A 506 43.95 -2.44 65.23
C SER A 506 44.33 -2.11 66.70
N SER A 507 43.54 -2.53 67.70
CA SER A 507 43.79 -2.25 69.11
C SER A 507 44.46 -3.38 69.92
N GLU A 508 44.78 -4.55 69.32
CA GLU A 508 45.36 -5.70 70.03
C GLU A 508 46.85 -5.98 69.72
N VAL A 509 47.60 -5.12 69.02
CA VAL A 509 49.01 -5.37 68.66
C VAL A 509 50.01 -4.32 69.26
N GLU A 510 49.66 -3.52 70.26
CA GLU A 510 50.63 -2.73 70.98
C GLU A 510 50.67 -3.08 72.49
N GLY A 511 51.18 -4.28 72.79
CA GLY A 511 51.44 -4.69 74.19
C GLY A 511 52.21 -6.00 74.24
N GLU A 512 53.49 -6.02 73.79
CA GLU A 512 54.60 -6.81 74.36
C GLU A 512 55.90 -6.62 73.57
N LYS A 513 56.84 -6.02 74.31
CA LYS A 513 58.30 -5.91 74.16
C LYS A 513 58.86 -4.64 73.55
#